data_8eb619a154e1d8f360e86df0cc1b6536
#
_entry.id   8eb619a154e1d8f360e86df0cc1b6536
#
_cell.length_a   1.000
_cell.length_b   1.000
_cell.length_c   1.000
_cell.angle_alpha   90.00
_cell.angle_beta   90.00
_cell.angle_gamma   90.00
#
_symmetry.space_group_name_H-M   'P 1'
#
loop_
_entity.id
_entity.type
_entity.pdbx_description
1 polymer ?
#
loop_
_entity_poly.entity_id
_entity_poly.type
_entity_poly.pdbx_seq_one_letter_code
_entity_poly.pdbx_strand_id
1 'polypeptide(L)'
;ALEHLVNRVMLITLVLSFLAGGLFTQFAKEIGLVLYQSEEIGFYLSILGPLMPFMYMESMVDGILKGLGEQLSSFRYTALDSVVRIALIYLLLPRFGMQGFLFVMLVSNLLTSLLNLHRLLHVTGLRVQWLRWVIKPVFSFLCAGAACRFVLQPLTQRLGLPLLAWAVLGAVFTSVIYALFIWLTGCAGPGDFIVRRTRKKAGE
;
A
#
# COMPACT_ATOMS: atom_id res chain seq x y z
N ALA A 1 23.25 -4.77 -10.60
CA ALA A 1 22.13 -4.37 -11.47
C ALA A 1 20.79 -4.84 -10.90
N LEU A 2 20.65 -6.13 -10.53
CA LEU A 2 19.40 -6.71 -10.00
C LEU A 2 18.96 -6.05 -8.70
N GLU A 3 19.86 -5.90 -7.72
CA GLU A 3 19.58 -5.26 -6.44
C GLU A 3 19.02 -3.86 -6.59
N HIS A 4 19.60 -3.05 -7.47
CA HIS A 4 19.14 -1.70 -7.71
C HIS A 4 17.74 -1.67 -8.34
N LEU A 5 17.47 -2.61 -9.25
CA LEU A 5 16.16 -2.74 -9.88
C LEU A 5 15.09 -3.13 -8.85
N VAL A 6 15.35 -4.18 -8.05
CA VAL A 6 14.43 -4.67 -7.02
C VAL A 6 14.16 -3.57 -5.99
N ASN A 7 15.21 -2.91 -5.48
CA ASN A 7 15.06 -1.83 -4.49
C ASN A 7 14.24 -0.66 -5.02
N ARG A 8 14.42 -0.30 -6.30
CA ARG A 8 13.68 0.76 -6.97
C ARG A 8 12.19 0.40 -7.13
N VAL A 9 11.91 -0.82 -7.61
CA VAL A 9 10.52 -1.27 -7.79
C VAL A 9 9.81 -1.39 -6.44
N MET A 10 10.49 -1.92 -5.39
CA MET A 10 9.99 -1.95 -4.02
C MET A 10 9.60 -0.55 -3.52
N LEU A 11 10.50 0.41 -3.70
CA LEU A 11 10.28 1.78 -3.24
C LEU A 11 9.08 2.43 -3.94
N ILE A 12 9.00 2.32 -5.27
CA ILE A 12 7.88 2.89 -6.04
C ILE A 12 6.55 2.24 -5.61
N THR A 13 6.53 0.92 -5.51
CA THR A 13 5.31 0.18 -5.11
C THR A 13 4.86 0.59 -3.72
N LEU A 14 5.76 0.67 -2.75
CA LEU A 14 5.43 1.06 -1.38
C LEU A 14 4.99 2.52 -1.29
N VAL A 15 5.66 3.45 -1.97
CA VAL A 15 5.25 4.86 -2.01
C VAL A 15 3.83 4.99 -2.56
N LEU A 16 3.50 4.33 -3.67
CA LEU A 16 2.17 4.38 -4.26
C LEU A 16 1.12 3.68 -3.38
N SER A 17 1.47 2.54 -2.77
CA SER A 17 0.54 1.79 -1.92
C SER A 17 0.24 2.50 -0.59
N PHE A 18 1.23 3.19 0.01
CA PHE A 18 0.99 4.04 1.18
C PHE A 18 0.10 5.24 0.86
N LEU A 19 0.26 5.84 -0.33
CA LEU A 19 -0.66 6.89 -0.79
C LEU A 19 -2.08 6.34 -0.93
N ALA A 20 -2.24 5.25 -1.69
CA ALA A 20 -3.56 4.65 -1.92
C ALA A 20 -4.22 4.21 -0.61
N GLY A 21 -3.54 3.40 0.19
CA GLY A 21 -4.05 2.92 1.49
C GLY A 21 -4.36 4.05 2.46
N GLY A 22 -3.52 5.08 2.47
CA GLY A 22 -3.73 6.26 3.28
C GLY A 22 -4.96 7.07 2.85
N LEU A 23 -5.15 7.30 1.56
CA LEU A 23 -6.34 7.97 1.03
C LEU A 23 -7.62 7.20 1.36
N PHE A 24 -7.62 5.86 1.19
CA PHE A 24 -8.76 5.03 1.59
C PHE A 24 -9.04 5.12 3.09
N THR A 25 -8.03 5.17 3.93
CA THR A 25 -8.20 5.34 5.38
C THR A 25 -8.71 6.73 5.73
N GLN A 26 -8.15 7.78 5.11
CA GLN A 26 -8.47 9.17 5.41
C GLN A 26 -9.89 9.55 5.01
N PHE A 27 -10.34 9.08 3.84
CA PHE A 27 -11.65 9.38 3.27
C PHE A 27 -12.60 8.19 3.32
N ALA A 28 -12.35 7.21 4.19
CA ALA A 28 -13.13 6.00 4.33
C ALA A 28 -14.62 6.28 4.59
N LYS A 29 -14.90 7.23 5.48
CA LYS A 29 -16.27 7.60 5.85
C LYS A 29 -17.00 8.27 4.68
N GLU A 30 -16.35 9.20 4.00
CA GLU A 30 -16.90 9.90 2.85
C GLU A 30 -17.17 8.94 1.70
N ILE A 31 -16.22 8.02 1.42
CA ILE A 31 -16.39 6.98 0.40
C ILE A 31 -17.56 6.06 0.75
N GLY A 32 -17.64 5.59 2.01
CA GLY A 32 -18.72 4.73 2.47
C GLY A 32 -20.09 5.39 2.33
N LEU A 33 -20.22 6.66 2.71
CA LEU A 33 -21.48 7.40 2.63
C LEU A 33 -21.87 7.76 1.20
N VAL A 34 -20.91 8.22 0.37
CA VAL A 34 -21.22 8.70 -0.99
C VAL A 34 -21.48 7.56 -1.95
N LEU A 35 -20.67 6.49 -1.91
CA LEU A 35 -20.78 5.38 -2.88
C LEU A 35 -21.74 4.29 -2.43
N TYR A 36 -21.80 4.02 -1.13
CA TYR A 36 -22.54 2.87 -0.59
C TYR A 36 -23.68 3.27 0.37
N GLN A 37 -23.81 4.55 0.69
CA GLN A 37 -24.81 5.06 1.65
C GLN A 37 -24.78 4.32 3.00
N SER A 38 -23.60 3.88 3.42
CA SER A 38 -23.41 3.08 4.63
C SER A 38 -22.17 3.53 5.41
N GLU A 39 -22.36 3.83 6.70
CA GLU A 39 -21.26 4.15 7.61
C GLU A 39 -20.42 2.91 7.95
N GLU A 40 -21.04 1.73 7.98
CA GLU A 40 -20.34 0.46 8.25
C GLU A 40 -19.29 0.16 7.19
N ILE A 41 -19.60 0.41 5.92
CA ILE A 41 -18.62 0.24 4.82
C ILE A 41 -17.47 1.22 4.98
N GLY A 42 -17.74 2.45 5.41
CA GLY A 42 -16.70 3.41 5.75
C GLY A 42 -15.77 2.89 6.85
N PHE A 43 -16.33 2.29 7.90
CA PHE A 43 -15.53 1.67 8.96
C PHE A 43 -14.64 0.53 8.44
N TYR A 44 -15.18 -0.37 7.62
CA TYR A 44 -14.40 -1.47 7.03
C TYR A 44 -13.29 -0.96 6.11
N LEU A 45 -13.55 0.06 5.31
CA LEU A 45 -12.53 0.70 4.45
C LEU A 45 -11.40 1.32 5.28
N SER A 46 -11.70 1.90 6.45
CA SER A 46 -10.67 2.46 7.33
C SER A 46 -9.71 1.41 7.90
N ILE A 47 -10.19 0.18 8.09
CA ILE A 47 -9.38 -0.96 8.53
C ILE A 47 -8.59 -1.57 7.35
N LEU A 48 -9.19 -1.66 6.17
CA LEU A 48 -8.56 -2.21 4.98
C LEU A 48 -7.50 -1.29 4.37
N GLY A 49 -7.65 0.02 4.52
CA GLY A 49 -6.70 1.00 3.98
C GLY A 49 -5.25 0.74 4.41
N PRO A 50 -4.93 0.62 5.72
CA PRO A 50 -3.60 0.30 6.20
C PRO A 50 -3.05 -1.06 5.72
N LEU A 51 -3.92 -1.97 5.26
CA LEU A 51 -3.53 -3.27 4.74
C LEU A 51 -3.01 -3.21 3.30
N MET A 52 -3.41 -2.19 2.54
CA MET A 52 -3.01 -2.03 1.12
C MET A 52 -1.51 -2.09 0.88
N PRO A 53 -0.62 -1.42 1.65
CA PRO A 53 0.82 -1.52 1.45
C PRO A 53 1.33 -2.96 1.52
N PHE A 54 0.78 -3.78 2.41
CA PHE A 54 1.16 -5.19 2.55
C PHE A 54 0.69 -6.02 1.35
N MET A 55 -0.55 -5.79 0.87
CA MET A 55 -1.11 -6.47 -0.30
C MET A 55 -0.32 -6.17 -1.58
N TYR A 56 0.02 -4.90 -1.82
CA TYR A 56 0.81 -4.50 -2.97
C TYR A 56 2.25 -4.98 -2.88
N MET A 57 2.85 -4.94 -1.68
CA MET A 57 4.18 -5.50 -1.44
C MET A 57 4.21 -6.99 -1.71
N GLU A 58 3.22 -7.75 -1.22
CA GLU A 58 3.09 -9.19 -1.48
C GLU A 58 3.03 -9.49 -2.97
N SER A 59 2.11 -8.85 -3.69
CA SER A 59 1.93 -9.06 -5.13
C SER A 59 3.20 -8.77 -5.92
N MET A 60 3.89 -7.69 -5.58
CA MET A 60 5.13 -7.30 -6.24
C MET A 60 6.28 -8.28 -5.93
N VAL A 61 6.44 -8.67 -4.66
CA VAL A 61 7.48 -9.61 -4.24
C VAL A 61 7.26 -10.98 -4.87
N ASP A 62 6.01 -11.45 -4.92
CA ASP A 62 5.63 -12.68 -5.61
C ASP A 62 6.00 -12.65 -7.09
N GLY A 63 5.74 -11.53 -7.78
CA GLY A 63 6.15 -11.33 -9.17
C GLY A 63 7.67 -11.39 -9.37
N ILE A 64 8.44 -10.78 -8.46
CA ILE A 64 9.92 -10.83 -8.52
C ILE A 64 10.42 -12.25 -8.27
N LEU A 65 9.89 -12.96 -7.26
CA LEU A 65 10.27 -14.35 -6.95
C LEU A 65 10.02 -15.27 -8.16
N LYS A 66 8.88 -15.11 -8.83
CA LYS A 66 8.56 -15.85 -10.06
C LYS A 66 9.56 -15.53 -11.18
N GLY A 67 9.94 -14.27 -11.33
CA GLY A 67 10.97 -13.85 -12.30
C GLY A 67 12.36 -14.36 -11.99
N LEU A 68 12.67 -14.67 -10.73
CA LEU A 68 13.94 -15.27 -10.29
C LEU A 68 13.94 -16.81 -10.35
N GLY A 69 12.86 -17.42 -10.80
CA GLY A 69 12.74 -18.89 -10.86
C GLY A 69 12.29 -19.55 -9.54
N GLU A 70 11.97 -18.76 -8.52
CA GLU A 70 11.52 -19.23 -7.20
C GLU A 70 10.00 -19.50 -7.13
N GLN A 71 9.41 -19.96 -8.24
CA GLN A 71 7.97 -20.20 -8.37
C GLN A 71 7.47 -21.24 -7.36
N LEU A 72 8.28 -22.27 -7.07
CA LEU A 72 7.91 -23.32 -6.12
C LEU A 72 7.81 -22.79 -4.69
N SER A 73 8.70 -21.88 -4.31
CA SER A 73 8.68 -21.25 -2.99
C SER A 73 7.44 -20.38 -2.83
N SER A 74 7.15 -19.55 -3.83
CA SER A 74 5.93 -18.72 -3.88
C SER A 74 4.66 -19.57 -3.80
N PHE A 75 4.59 -20.66 -4.57
CA PHE A 75 3.46 -21.59 -4.52
C PHE A 75 3.26 -22.22 -3.14
N ARG A 76 4.34 -22.66 -2.48
CA ARG A 76 4.25 -23.24 -1.12
C ARG A 76 3.71 -22.25 -0.11
N TYR A 77 4.12 -20.98 -0.17
CA TYR A 77 3.63 -19.93 0.74
C TYR A 77 2.16 -19.62 0.50
N THR A 78 1.75 -19.53 -0.77
CA THR A 78 0.34 -19.32 -1.14
C THR A 78 -0.54 -20.49 -0.71
N ALA A 79 -0.04 -21.73 -0.87
CA ALA A 79 -0.76 -22.93 -0.42
C ALA A 79 -0.90 -22.96 1.12
N LEU A 80 0.18 -22.62 1.84
CA LEU A 80 0.16 -22.53 3.31
C LEU A 80 -0.85 -21.45 3.75
N ASP A 81 -0.81 -20.27 3.15
CA ASP A 81 -1.77 -19.19 3.43
C ASP A 81 -3.21 -19.65 3.20
N SER A 82 -3.46 -20.32 2.09
CA SER A 82 -4.81 -20.84 1.78
C SER A 82 -5.34 -21.77 2.86
N VAL A 83 -4.51 -22.68 3.37
CA VAL A 83 -4.89 -23.59 4.46
C VAL A 83 -5.16 -22.82 5.75
N VAL A 84 -4.27 -21.89 6.12
CA VAL A 84 -4.42 -21.06 7.31
C VAL A 84 -5.67 -20.19 7.19
N ARG A 85 -5.90 -19.57 6.04
CA ARG A 85 -7.07 -18.72 5.76
C ARG A 85 -8.36 -19.49 5.90
N ILE A 86 -8.47 -20.68 5.30
CA ILE A 86 -9.66 -21.53 5.39
C ILE A 86 -9.93 -21.91 6.85
N ALA A 87 -8.89 -22.35 7.59
CA ALA A 87 -9.02 -22.73 8.99
C ALA A 87 -9.50 -21.53 9.85
N LEU A 88 -8.90 -20.34 9.65
CA LEU A 88 -9.29 -19.13 10.38
C LEU A 88 -10.70 -18.67 10.03
N ILE A 89 -11.11 -18.74 8.75
CA ILE A 89 -12.49 -18.40 8.34
C ILE A 89 -13.47 -19.33 9.04
N TYR A 90 -13.21 -20.63 9.03
CA TYR A 90 -14.09 -21.61 9.67
C TYR A 90 -14.24 -21.37 11.18
N LEU A 91 -13.19 -20.93 11.86
CA LEU A 91 -13.20 -20.67 13.31
C LEU A 91 -13.78 -19.31 13.68
N LEU A 92 -13.44 -18.24 12.93
CA LEU A 92 -13.74 -16.87 13.33
C LEU A 92 -15.03 -16.32 12.70
N LEU A 93 -15.33 -16.72 11.46
CA LEU A 93 -16.51 -16.16 10.77
C LEU A 93 -17.82 -16.48 11.48
N PRO A 94 -18.08 -17.72 11.98
CA PRO A 94 -19.31 -18.02 12.70
C PRO A 94 -19.47 -17.28 14.04
N ARG A 95 -18.34 -16.90 14.66
CA ARG A 95 -18.33 -16.24 15.98
C ARG A 95 -18.36 -14.72 15.91
N PHE A 96 -17.64 -14.13 14.96
CA PHE A 96 -17.38 -12.70 14.89
C PHE A 96 -17.93 -12.04 13.61
N GLY A 97 -18.57 -12.82 12.72
CA GLY A 97 -19.13 -12.29 11.47
C GLY A 97 -18.11 -11.54 10.62
N MET A 98 -18.48 -10.36 10.12
CA MET A 98 -17.62 -9.56 9.23
C MET A 98 -16.30 -9.10 9.89
N GLN A 99 -16.32 -8.83 11.20
CA GLN A 99 -15.11 -8.45 11.93
C GLN A 99 -14.09 -9.61 11.96
N GLY A 100 -14.59 -10.86 12.14
CA GLY A 100 -13.77 -12.06 12.05
C GLY A 100 -13.14 -12.22 10.68
N PHE A 101 -13.90 -11.98 9.60
CA PHE A 101 -13.40 -12.02 8.24
C PHE A 101 -12.27 -10.98 7.98
N LEU A 102 -12.45 -9.73 8.45
CA LEU A 102 -11.43 -8.70 8.35
C LEU A 102 -10.14 -9.08 9.09
N PHE A 103 -10.29 -9.67 10.29
CA PHE A 103 -9.14 -10.14 11.05
C PHE A 103 -8.38 -11.26 10.30
N VAL A 104 -9.11 -12.21 9.69
CA VAL A 104 -8.51 -13.25 8.85
C VAL A 104 -7.75 -12.64 7.68
N MET A 105 -8.35 -11.68 6.97
CA MET A 105 -7.68 -11.00 5.87
C MET A 105 -6.38 -10.29 6.33
N LEU A 106 -6.41 -9.65 7.49
CA LEU A 106 -5.23 -8.97 8.04
C LEU A 106 -4.12 -9.96 8.36
N VAL A 107 -4.44 -11.03 9.09
CA VAL A 107 -3.45 -12.07 9.47
C VAL A 107 -2.88 -12.75 8.24
N SER A 108 -3.72 -13.15 7.28
CA SER A 108 -3.34 -13.83 6.05
C SER A 108 -2.40 -12.96 5.21
N ASN A 109 -2.79 -11.70 4.93
CA ASN A 109 -1.94 -10.78 4.15
C ASN A 109 -0.60 -10.48 4.84
N LEU A 110 -0.58 -10.30 6.17
CA LEU A 110 0.67 -10.12 6.90
C LEU A 110 1.57 -11.36 6.81
N LEU A 111 0.99 -12.55 7.01
CA LEU A 111 1.73 -13.81 6.96
C LEU A 111 2.39 -14.00 5.60
N THR A 112 1.61 -13.91 4.52
CA THR A 112 2.10 -14.12 3.15
C THR A 112 3.12 -13.05 2.74
N SER A 113 2.83 -11.79 3.07
CA SER A 113 3.72 -10.67 2.80
C SER A 113 5.09 -10.84 3.47
N LEU A 114 5.11 -11.26 4.75
CA LEU A 114 6.35 -11.48 5.49
C LEU A 114 7.12 -12.69 4.97
N LEU A 115 6.43 -13.80 4.65
CA LEU A 115 7.08 -15.01 4.12
C LEU A 115 7.72 -14.73 2.75
N ASN A 116 6.99 -14.09 1.85
CA ASN A 116 7.49 -13.72 0.53
C ASN A 116 8.65 -12.73 0.63
N LEU A 117 8.55 -11.71 1.48
CA LEU A 117 9.62 -10.75 1.71
C LEU A 117 10.87 -11.43 2.29
N HIS A 118 10.72 -12.29 3.29
CA HIS A 118 11.83 -13.05 3.87
C HIS A 118 12.55 -13.89 2.78
N ARG A 119 11.79 -14.58 1.94
CA ARG A 119 12.36 -15.36 0.83
C ARG A 119 13.10 -14.48 -0.18
N LEU A 120 12.50 -13.36 -0.58
CA LEU A 120 13.14 -12.41 -1.50
C LEU A 120 14.48 -11.94 -0.95
N LEU A 121 14.53 -11.53 0.32
CA LEU A 121 15.76 -11.05 0.96
C LEU A 121 16.83 -12.15 1.03
N HIS A 122 16.42 -13.39 1.31
CA HIS A 122 17.33 -14.51 1.36
C HIS A 122 17.95 -14.85 -0.03
N VAL A 123 17.13 -14.81 -1.09
CA VAL A 123 17.56 -15.13 -2.46
C VAL A 123 18.39 -14.01 -3.08
N THR A 124 18.04 -12.76 -2.80
CA THR A 124 18.71 -11.59 -3.41
C THR A 124 19.86 -11.03 -2.58
N GLY A 125 19.95 -11.39 -1.29
CA GLY A 125 20.94 -10.81 -0.37
C GLY A 125 20.69 -9.32 -0.05
N LEU A 126 19.54 -8.78 -0.42
CA LEU A 126 19.18 -7.37 -0.21
C LEU A 126 19.09 -7.02 1.27
N ARG A 127 19.57 -5.85 1.63
CA ARG A 127 19.36 -5.26 2.95
C ARG A 127 18.10 -4.42 2.96
N VAL A 128 17.22 -4.69 3.91
CA VAL A 128 15.97 -3.94 4.08
C VAL A 128 16.30 -2.49 4.46
N GLN A 129 15.81 -1.55 3.67
CA GLN A 129 15.95 -0.12 3.94
C GLN A 129 14.68 0.44 4.59
N TRP A 130 14.38 -0.01 5.82
CA TRP A 130 13.16 0.36 6.56
C TRP A 130 12.86 1.85 6.53
N LEU A 131 13.90 2.68 6.64
CA LEU A 131 13.77 4.13 6.64
C LEU A 131 13.18 4.66 5.33
N ARG A 132 13.64 4.12 4.20
CA ARG A 132 13.18 4.55 2.87
C ARG A 132 11.89 3.89 2.45
N TRP A 133 11.69 2.63 2.81
CA TRP A 133 10.58 1.83 2.32
C TRP A 133 9.28 2.09 3.10
N VAL A 134 9.39 2.36 4.41
CA VAL A 134 8.23 2.47 5.31
C VAL A 134 8.18 3.81 6.00
N ILE A 135 9.23 4.20 6.73
CA ILE A 135 9.19 5.35 7.63
C ILE A 135 8.94 6.66 6.87
N LYS A 136 9.68 6.90 5.80
CA LYS A 136 9.52 8.13 5.00
C LYS A 136 8.15 8.24 4.33
N PRO A 137 7.61 7.21 3.62
CA PRO A 137 6.27 7.28 3.04
C PRO A 137 5.17 7.47 4.09
N VAL A 138 5.22 6.74 5.21
CA VAL A 138 4.26 6.88 6.31
C VAL A 138 4.28 8.29 6.89
N PHE A 139 5.47 8.82 7.20
CA PHE A 139 5.60 10.17 7.72
C PHE A 139 5.10 11.23 6.74
N SER A 140 5.46 11.09 5.46
CA SER A 140 4.99 11.99 4.39
C SER A 140 3.47 11.99 4.27
N PHE A 141 2.85 10.80 4.40
CA PHE A 141 1.40 10.68 4.36
C PHE A 141 0.73 11.30 5.59
N LEU A 142 1.27 11.08 6.79
CA LEU A 142 0.76 11.69 8.02
C LEU A 142 0.81 13.22 7.96
N CYS A 143 1.91 13.79 7.47
CA CYS A 143 2.03 15.23 7.27
C CYS A 143 1.04 15.76 6.24
N ALA A 144 0.88 15.06 5.09
CA ALA A 144 -0.08 15.44 4.06
C ALA A 144 -1.53 15.35 4.55
N GLY A 145 -1.87 14.30 5.28
CA GLY A 145 -3.19 14.12 5.88
C GLY A 145 -3.51 15.17 6.94
N ALA A 146 -2.54 15.49 7.79
CA ALA A 146 -2.66 16.57 8.75
C ALA A 146 -2.88 17.93 8.04
N ALA A 147 -2.08 18.25 7.02
CA ALA A 147 -2.26 19.45 6.24
C ALA A 147 -3.66 19.54 5.60
N CYS A 148 -4.18 18.44 5.06
CA CYS A 148 -5.54 18.38 4.54
C CYS A 148 -6.59 18.70 5.61
N ARG A 149 -6.49 18.10 6.78
CA ARG A 149 -7.43 18.32 7.88
C ARG A 149 -7.36 19.73 8.45
N PHE A 150 -6.17 20.27 8.65
CA PHE A 150 -6.02 21.58 9.28
C PHE A 150 -6.20 22.76 8.31
N VAL A 151 -5.90 22.60 7.03
CA VAL A 151 -5.96 23.69 6.04
C VAL A 151 -7.22 23.60 5.18
N LEU A 152 -7.45 22.46 4.56
CA LEU A 152 -8.50 22.32 3.55
C LEU A 152 -9.88 22.08 4.19
N GLN A 153 -9.98 21.29 5.24
CA GLN A 153 -11.28 20.98 5.88
C GLN A 153 -12.03 22.22 6.37
N PRO A 154 -11.43 23.16 7.13
CA PRO A 154 -12.15 24.35 7.57
C PRO A 154 -12.54 25.27 6.42
N LEU A 155 -11.74 25.31 5.34
CA LEU A 155 -12.03 26.10 4.17
C LEU A 155 -13.26 25.57 3.40
N THR A 156 -13.31 24.26 3.18
CA THR A 156 -14.42 23.62 2.47
C THR A 156 -15.73 23.64 3.27
N GLN A 157 -15.65 23.56 4.60
CA GLN A 157 -16.82 23.72 5.49
C GLN A 157 -17.40 25.14 5.41
N ARG A 158 -16.55 26.16 5.34
CA ARG A 158 -17.00 27.56 5.16
C ARG A 158 -17.67 27.78 3.81
N LEU A 159 -17.25 27.08 2.77
CA LEU A 159 -17.81 27.18 1.42
C LEU A 159 -19.07 26.35 1.21
N GLY A 160 -19.48 25.53 2.20
CA GLY A 160 -20.67 24.69 2.11
C GLY A 160 -20.60 23.63 1.00
N LEU A 161 -19.41 23.13 0.68
CA LEU A 161 -19.22 22.16 -0.40
C LEU A 161 -19.86 20.82 -0.08
N PRO A 162 -20.44 20.13 -1.09
CA PRO A 162 -20.98 18.80 -0.90
C PRO A 162 -19.88 17.78 -0.51
N LEU A 163 -20.26 16.73 0.21
CA LEU A 163 -19.35 15.72 0.74
C LEU A 163 -18.45 15.09 -0.34
N LEU A 164 -19.02 14.86 -1.53
CA LEU A 164 -18.26 14.36 -2.68
C LEU A 164 -17.15 15.32 -3.11
N ALA A 165 -17.46 16.61 -3.22
CA ALA A 165 -16.48 17.61 -3.61
C ALA A 165 -15.37 17.73 -2.56
N TRP A 166 -15.71 17.65 -1.28
CA TRP A 166 -14.75 17.59 -0.19
C TRP A 166 -13.81 16.39 -0.34
N ALA A 167 -14.35 15.18 -0.55
CA ALA A 167 -13.55 13.96 -0.69
C ALA A 167 -12.58 14.03 -1.88
N VAL A 168 -13.06 14.50 -3.04
CA VAL A 168 -12.24 14.62 -4.26
C VAL A 168 -11.14 15.67 -4.10
N LEU A 169 -11.50 16.89 -3.66
CA LEU A 169 -10.54 17.97 -3.44
C LEU A 169 -9.51 17.60 -2.37
N GLY A 170 -9.96 16.98 -1.28
CA GLY A 170 -9.11 16.49 -0.22
C GLY A 170 -8.13 15.40 -0.70
N ALA A 171 -8.60 14.46 -1.51
CA ALA A 171 -7.75 13.42 -2.08
C ALA A 171 -6.68 13.99 -3.02
N VAL A 172 -7.07 14.92 -3.90
CA VAL A 172 -6.12 15.60 -4.79
C VAL A 172 -5.10 16.42 -3.99
N PHE A 173 -5.55 17.21 -3.02
CA PHE A 173 -4.69 18.02 -2.16
C PHE A 173 -3.71 17.15 -1.38
N THR A 174 -4.19 16.09 -0.74
CA THR A 174 -3.34 15.13 0.00
C THR A 174 -2.31 14.49 -0.91
N SER A 175 -2.70 14.09 -2.13
CA SER A 175 -1.79 13.47 -3.10
C SER A 175 -0.69 14.42 -3.54
N VAL A 176 -1.01 15.69 -3.80
CA VAL A 176 -0.03 16.73 -4.20
C VAL A 176 0.96 17.00 -3.05
N ILE A 177 0.46 17.20 -1.84
CA ILE A 177 1.29 17.44 -0.65
C ILE A 177 2.17 16.20 -0.36
N TYR A 178 1.61 15.00 -0.47
CA TYR A 178 2.37 13.75 -0.32
C TYR A 178 3.52 13.65 -1.33
N ALA A 179 3.25 13.89 -2.61
CA ALA A 179 4.26 13.88 -3.66
C ALA A 179 5.38 14.91 -3.38
N LEU A 180 5.02 16.10 -2.92
CA LEU A 180 5.97 17.14 -2.53
C LEU A 180 6.84 16.68 -1.35
N PHE A 181 6.27 16.07 -0.31
CA PHE A 181 7.04 15.55 0.82
C PHE A 181 7.96 14.39 0.41
N ILE A 182 7.52 13.47 -0.45
CA ILE A 182 8.36 12.40 -0.98
C ILE A 182 9.54 12.97 -1.75
N TRP A 183 9.33 14.02 -2.53
CA TRP A 183 10.38 14.72 -3.26
C TRP A 183 11.37 15.43 -2.31
N LEU A 184 10.87 16.19 -1.33
CA LEU A 184 11.68 16.90 -0.33
C LEU A 184 12.52 15.96 0.54
N THR A 185 11.95 14.81 0.94
CA THR A 185 12.67 13.81 1.75
C THR A 185 13.69 13.00 0.95
N GLY A 186 13.76 13.23 -0.38
CA GLY A 186 14.64 12.49 -1.28
C GLY A 186 14.39 10.96 -1.26
N CYS A 187 13.15 10.57 -0.92
CA CYS A 187 12.76 9.17 -0.88
C CYS A 187 12.71 8.58 -2.29
N ALA A 188 12.05 9.30 -3.22
CA ALA A 188 11.99 8.96 -4.63
C ALA A 188 12.25 10.23 -5.46
N GLY A 189 13.27 10.20 -6.31
CA GLY A 189 13.54 11.27 -7.26
C GLY A 189 12.75 11.09 -8.57
N PRO A 190 12.58 12.14 -9.37
CA PRO A 190 11.93 12.02 -10.69
C PRO A 190 12.65 11.01 -11.61
N GLY A 191 13.96 10.78 -11.39
CA GLY A 191 14.72 9.75 -12.09
C GLY A 191 14.35 8.32 -11.74
N ASP A 192 13.71 8.08 -10.58
CA ASP A 192 13.28 6.75 -10.16
C ASP A 192 11.99 6.31 -10.85
N PHE A 193 11.17 7.26 -11.32
CA PHE A 193 9.95 6.99 -12.07
C PHE A 193 10.20 6.84 -13.58
N ILE A 194 11.35 7.32 -14.09
CA ILE A 194 11.69 7.26 -15.51
C ILE A 194 12.56 6.03 -15.76
N VAL A 195 12.01 5.01 -16.41
CA VAL A 195 12.78 3.89 -16.93
C VAL A 195 13.66 4.40 -18.08
N ARG A 196 14.89 4.80 -17.82
CA ARG A 196 15.87 5.01 -18.89
C ARG A 196 16.09 3.65 -19.57
N ARG A 197 15.46 3.48 -20.73
CA ARG A 197 15.82 2.42 -21.66
C ARG A 197 17.32 2.56 -21.94
N THR A 198 18.15 1.76 -21.30
CA THR A 198 19.52 1.55 -21.75
C THR A 198 19.42 0.91 -23.13
N ARG A 199 19.49 1.75 -24.16
CA ARG A 199 19.75 1.31 -25.52
C ARG A 199 21.09 0.58 -25.45
N LYS A 200 21.06 -0.75 -25.40
CA LYS A 200 22.22 -1.55 -25.74
C LYS A 200 22.60 -1.10 -27.16
N LYS A 201 23.69 -0.37 -27.29
CA LYS A 201 24.38 -0.24 -28.57
C LYS A 201 24.74 -1.65 -28.97
N ALA A 202 23.95 -2.28 -29.84
CA ALA A 202 24.38 -3.32 -30.73
C ALA A 202 25.22 -2.57 -31.75
N GLY A 203 26.49 -2.75 -31.68
CA GLY A 203 27.45 -2.14 -32.58
C GLY A 203 28.79 -2.84 -32.42
N GLU A 204 29.10 -3.58 -33.43
CA GLU A 204 30.41 -4.07 -33.86
C GLU A 204 30.96 -5.27 -33.11
#